data_399caefac686e349fd4ce0382bd26f71
#
_entry.id   399caefac686e349fd4ce0382bd26f71
#
_cell.length_a   1.000
_cell.length_b   1.000
_cell.length_c   1.000
_cell.angle_alpha   90.00
_cell.angle_beta   90.00
_cell.angle_gamma   90.00
#
_symmetry.space_group_name_H-M   'P 1'
#
loop_
_entity.id
_entity.type
_entity.pdbx_description
1 polymer ?
#
loop_
_entity_poly.entity_id
_entity_poly.type
_entity_poly.pdbx_seq_one_letter_code
_entity_poly.pdbx_strand_id
1 'polypeptide(L)'
;YEIHERLVGSEMCIRDRAVAMSTLYTGSALAEVMNFKEGTIAIVVGSVILAILASLTGGIGANQGISTSMLSRVPFGRKGSNIVGLVLGISMLGWFSYQCGYFGETIALMLPGHFLTSPVVATIWGGLLMMSTAIVGYKGMTYLSMVAAPLLLGLCLYCAIMAISTTGLSPIIAHMPDNPATIGTGITIVVGGWITGAVLQPDISRYARSKMDNSVGVIVAMFVFAAANWGGFVVAKATNSANIMEGLSILGMGVLGLLIVVLGQWTSNDNNLYSAALAIINIKPGINKHIVSAVCGVIFTALAVTGIQNHFVGFLSALGTFLPPIGAVLAVDYYL
;
A
#
# COMPACT_ATOMS: atom_id res chain seq x y z
N TYR A 1 -15.12 21.81 16.61
CA TYR A 1 -14.79 20.43 17.01
C TYR A 1 -14.74 19.50 15.79
N GLU A 2 -15.80 19.44 14.96
CA GLU A 2 -15.84 18.62 13.73
C GLU A 2 -14.77 18.99 12.68
N ILE A 3 -14.42 20.27 12.57
CA ILE A 3 -13.40 20.74 11.61
C ILE A 3 -11.99 20.29 12.03
N HIS A 4 -11.71 20.22 13.33
CA HIS A 4 -10.42 19.76 13.85
C HIS A 4 -10.27 18.24 13.68
N GLU A 5 -11.31 17.46 13.92
CA GLU A 5 -11.34 16.02 13.64
C GLU A 5 -11.18 15.71 12.14
N ARG A 6 -11.79 16.51 11.25
CA ARG A 6 -11.66 16.34 9.80
C ARG A 6 -10.25 16.60 9.29
N LEU A 7 -9.52 17.54 9.89
CA LEU A 7 -8.16 17.90 9.49
C LEU A 7 -7.11 16.89 9.96
N VAL A 8 -7.21 16.49 11.21
CA VAL A 8 -6.36 15.43 11.77
C VAL A 8 -6.60 14.11 11.02
N GLY A 9 -7.85 13.81 10.67
CA GLY A 9 -8.20 12.60 9.92
C GLY A 9 -7.64 12.58 8.49
N SER A 10 -7.62 13.71 7.74
CA SER A 10 -7.10 13.75 6.38
C SER A 10 -5.58 13.64 6.33
N GLU A 11 -4.86 14.34 7.21
CA GLU A 11 -3.39 14.22 7.31
C GLU A 11 -2.98 12.82 7.75
N MET A 12 -3.72 12.20 8.65
CA MET A 12 -3.47 10.87 9.14
C MET A 12 -3.71 9.78 8.10
N CYS A 13 -4.79 9.91 7.29
CA CYS A 13 -5.05 8.97 6.20
C CYS A 13 -3.96 8.99 5.12
N ILE A 14 -3.36 10.17 4.82
CA ILE A 14 -2.23 10.27 3.90
C ILE A 14 -1.00 9.55 4.49
N ARG A 15 -0.70 9.78 5.77
CA ARG A 15 0.42 9.15 6.47
C ARG A 15 0.26 7.64 6.59
N ASP A 16 -0.92 7.17 6.94
CA ASP A 16 -1.25 5.77 7.18
C ASP A 16 -1.14 4.91 5.90
N ARG A 17 -1.60 5.43 4.76
CA ARG A 17 -1.45 4.73 3.47
C ARG A 17 -0.02 4.65 2.96
N ALA A 18 0.89 5.56 3.38
CA ALA A 18 2.29 5.54 2.98
C ALA A 18 3.15 4.61 3.86
N VAL A 19 2.73 4.37 5.10
CA VAL A 19 3.41 3.49 6.08
C VAL A 19 2.65 2.18 6.21
N ALA A 20 2.44 1.49 5.11
CA ALA A 20 1.84 0.17 5.12
C ALA A 20 2.92 -0.92 5.13
N MET A 21 2.63 -2.09 5.71
CA MET A 21 3.52 -3.25 5.59
C MET A 21 3.80 -3.63 4.13
N SER A 22 2.84 -3.41 3.24
CA SER A 22 3.02 -3.57 1.79
C SER A 22 4.20 -2.78 1.23
N THR A 23 4.59 -1.67 1.87
CA THR A 23 5.75 -0.86 1.47
C THR A 23 7.07 -1.59 1.75
N LEU A 24 7.20 -2.27 2.89
CA LEU A 24 8.35 -3.14 3.16
C LEU A 24 8.41 -4.32 2.17
N TYR A 25 7.26 -4.95 1.86
CA TYR A 25 7.20 -6.00 0.86
C TYR A 25 7.59 -5.51 -0.54
N THR A 26 7.20 -4.29 -0.93
CA THR A 26 7.63 -3.70 -2.21
C THR A 26 9.15 -3.52 -2.26
N GLY A 27 9.76 -3.04 -1.18
CA GLY A 27 11.21 -2.93 -1.07
C GLY A 27 11.92 -4.28 -1.12
N SER A 28 11.39 -5.27 -0.41
CA SER A 28 11.90 -6.65 -0.43
C SER A 28 11.83 -7.27 -1.85
N ALA A 29 10.68 -7.15 -2.51
CA ALA A 29 10.50 -7.60 -3.89
C ALA A 29 11.46 -6.90 -4.88
N LEU A 30 11.75 -5.61 -4.67
CA LEU A 30 12.74 -4.89 -5.47
C LEU A 30 14.16 -5.47 -5.29
N ALA A 31 14.50 -5.97 -4.10
CA ALA A 31 15.80 -6.56 -3.82
C ALA A 31 16.07 -7.85 -4.60
N GLU A 32 15.02 -8.58 -5.01
CA GLU A 32 15.14 -9.78 -5.84
C GLU A 32 15.67 -9.50 -7.25
N VAL A 33 15.40 -8.29 -7.76
CA VAL A 33 15.64 -7.96 -9.17
C VAL A 33 16.59 -6.78 -9.37
N MET A 34 17.00 -6.06 -8.32
CA MET A 34 17.86 -4.87 -8.41
C MET A 34 19.13 -5.00 -7.59
N ASN A 35 20.28 -4.52 -8.10
CA ASN A 35 21.44 -4.28 -7.28
C ASN A 35 21.20 -3.07 -6.33
N PHE A 36 22.08 -2.90 -5.35
CA PHE A 36 21.90 -1.89 -4.29
C PHE A 36 21.78 -0.46 -4.85
N LYS A 37 22.64 -0.09 -5.80
CA LYS A 37 22.67 1.26 -6.39
C LYS A 37 21.42 1.55 -7.20
N GLU A 38 21.07 0.65 -8.12
CA GLU A 38 19.92 0.82 -9.00
C GLU A 38 18.60 0.74 -8.24
N GLY A 39 18.49 -0.17 -7.25
CA GLY A 39 17.33 -0.26 -6.38
C GLY A 39 17.10 1.01 -5.56
N THR A 40 18.17 1.59 -4.99
CA THR A 40 18.08 2.87 -4.28
C THR A 40 17.63 4.00 -5.20
N ILE A 41 18.18 4.08 -6.42
CA ILE A 41 17.76 5.07 -7.43
C ILE A 41 16.29 4.85 -7.81
N ALA A 42 15.87 3.60 -8.04
CA ALA A 42 14.49 3.28 -8.38
C ALA A 42 13.50 3.70 -7.27
N ILE A 43 13.85 3.50 -6.00
CA ILE A 43 13.04 3.94 -4.86
C ILE A 43 12.88 5.46 -4.85
N VAL A 44 13.98 6.19 -5.00
CA VAL A 44 13.94 7.66 -4.97
C VAL A 44 13.15 8.20 -6.17
N VAL A 45 13.48 7.76 -7.38
CA VAL A 45 12.80 8.24 -8.60
C VAL A 45 11.33 7.86 -8.62
N GLY A 46 10.99 6.61 -8.26
CA GLY A 46 9.60 6.14 -8.18
C GLY A 46 8.79 6.94 -7.16
N SER A 47 9.37 7.23 -5.99
CA SER A 47 8.72 8.04 -4.95
C SER A 47 8.51 9.50 -5.39
N VAL A 48 9.46 10.08 -6.12
CA VAL A 48 9.31 11.43 -6.70
C VAL A 48 8.19 11.46 -7.74
N ILE A 49 8.12 10.47 -8.64
CA ILE A 49 7.03 10.35 -9.61
C ILE A 49 5.67 10.27 -8.90
N LEU A 50 5.57 9.43 -7.87
CA LEU A 50 4.35 9.32 -7.05
C LEU A 50 4.00 10.62 -6.34
N ALA A 51 5.01 11.33 -5.79
CA ALA A 51 4.81 12.62 -5.12
C ALA A 51 4.23 13.67 -6.09
N ILE A 52 4.78 13.76 -7.30
CA ILE A 52 4.30 14.68 -8.34
C ILE A 52 2.86 14.33 -8.71
N LEU A 53 2.59 13.06 -9.06
CA LEU A 53 1.27 12.64 -9.50
C LEU A 53 0.22 12.84 -8.40
N ALA A 54 0.50 12.41 -7.17
CA ALA A 54 -0.41 12.56 -6.03
C ALA A 54 -0.63 14.02 -5.63
N SER A 55 0.38 14.89 -5.79
CA SER A 55 0.22 16.34 -5.56
C SER A 55 -0.68 16.96 -6.61
N LEU A 56 -0.55 16.57 -7.88
CA LEU A 56 -1.39 17.05 -8.96
C LEU A 56 -2.84 16.57 -8.78
N THR A 57 -3.06 15.27 -8.70
CA THR A 57 -4.41 14.68 -8.55
C THR A 57 -5.08 15.16 -7.26
N GLY A 58 -4.36 15.15 -6.14
CA GLY A 58 -4.86 15.62 -4.85
C GLY A 58 -5.12 17.13 -4.83
N GLY A 59 -4.31 17.91 -5.54
CA GLY A 59 -4.57 19.35 -5.73
C GLY A 59 -5.91 19.64 -6.42
N ILE A 60 -6.33 18.77 -7.35
CA ILE A 60 -7.67 18.84 -7.96
C ILE A 60 -8.73 18.56 -6.89
N GLY A 61 -8.59 17.46 -6.14
CA GLY A 61 -9.52 17.08 -5.07
C GLY A 61 -9.70 18.19 -4.03
N ALA A 62 -8.59 18.78 -3.55
CA ALA A 62 -8.58 19.87 -2.59
C ALA A 62 -9.28 21.13 -3.10
N ASN A 63 -9.19 21.41 -4.41
CA ASN A 63 -9.80 22.59 -5.00
C ASN A 63 -11.28 22.38 -5.36
N GLN A 64 -11.65 21.21 -5.87
CA GLN A 64 -12.99 20.91 -6.36
C GLN A 64 -13.91 20.30 -5.30
N GLY A 65 -13.35 19.73 -4.22
CA GLY A 65 -14.12 19.09 -3.15
C GLY A 65 -14.82 17.80 -3.56
N ILE A 66 -14.40 17.15 -4.69
CA ILE A 66 -15.07 15.98 -5.25
C ILE A 66 -14.13 14.77 -5.34
N SER A 67 -14.71 13.58 -5.41
CA SER A 67 -13.98 12.31 -5.45
C SER A 67 -13.37 12.03 -6.83
N THR A 68 -12.37 11.13 -6.86
CA THR A 68 -11.73 10.66 -8.10
C THR A 68 -12.75 10.15 -9.12
N SER A 69 -13.75 9.40 -8.67
CA SER A 69 -14.81 8.88 -9.55
C SER A 69 -15.66 10.01 -10.18
N MET A 70 -15.87 11.11 -9.48
CA MET A 70 -16.57 12.28 -10.04
C MET A 70 -15.68 13.07 -10.97
N LEU A 71 -14.41 13.27 -10.60
CA LEU A 71 -13.41 13.94 -11.44
C LEU A 71 -13.22 13.23 -12.77
N SER A 72 -13.12 11.89 -12.74
CA SER A 72 -12.92 11.10 -13.96
C SER A 72 -14.06 11.19 -14.99
N ARG A 73 -15.23 11.72 -14.60
CA ARG A 73 -16.34 11.93 -15.53
C ARG A 73 -16.08 13.05 -16.54
N VAL A 74 -15.18 13.99 -16.22
CA VAL A 74 -14.84 15.09 -17.16
C VAL A 74 -14.04 14.55 -18.33
N PRO A 75 -12.83 13.99 -18.15
CA PRO A 75 -12.02 13.52 -19.28
C PRO A 75 -12.52 12.19 -19.90
N PHE A 76 -13.10 11.29 -19.11
CA PHE A 76 -13.48 9.94 -19.59
C PHE A 76 -14.97 9.79 -19.90
N GLY A 77 -15.78 10.79 -19.60
CA GLY A 77 -17.24 10.71 -19.69
C GLY A 77 -17.84 9.71 -18.69
N ARG A 78 -19.16 9.62 -18.64
CA ARG A 78 -19.87 8.79 -17.64
C ARG A 78 -19.55 7.29 -17.76
N LYS A 79 -19.44 6.76 -18.96
CA LYS A 79 -19.12 5.33 -19.17
C LYS A 79 -17.65 5.04 -18.87
N GLY A 80 -16.73 5.90 -19.33
CA GLY A 80 -15.30 5.75 -19.06
C GLY A 80 -14.96 5.89 -17.58
N SER A 81 -15.62 6.80 -16.86
CA SER A 81 -15.48 6.94 -15.40
C SER A 81 -15.86 5.65 -14.64
N ASN A 82 -16.88 4.91 -15.10
CA ASN A 82 -17.22 3.62 -14.51
C ASN A 82 -16.11 2.59 -14.71
N ILE A 83 -15.44 2.59 -15.87
CA ILE A 83 -14.28 1.72 -16.14
C ILE A 83 -13.12 2.10 -15.23
N VAL A 84 -12.80 3.39 -15.11
CA VAL A 84 -11.78 3.89 -14.18
C VAL A 84 -12.08 3.44 -12.74
N GLY A 85 -13.33 3.63 -12.29
CA GLY A 85 -13.76 3.18 -10.97
C GLY A 85 -13.60 1.67 -10.76
N LEU A 86 -13.95 0.87 -11.77
CA LEU A 86 -13.79 -0.58 -11.73
C LEU A 86 -12.32 -1.00 -11.65
N VAL A 87 -11.45 -0.41 -12.46
CA VAL A 87 -10.00 -0.70 -12.48
C VAL A 87 -9.38 -0.35 -11.12
N LEU A 88 -9.70 0.81 -10.56
CA LEU A 88 -9.22 1.22 -9.25
C LEU A 88 -9.78 0.32 -8.13
N GLY A 89 -11.05 -0.05 -8.21
CA GLY A 89 -11.67 -0.98 -7.26
C GLY A 89 -11.03 -2.37 -7.28
N ILE A 90 -10.79 -2.93 -8.46
CA ILE A 90 -10.08 -4.22 -8.63
C ILE A 90 -8.65 -4.12 -8.12
N SER A 91 -7.95 -3.01 -8.36
CA SER A 91 -6.60 -2.80 -7.82
C SER A 91 -6.58 -2.81 -6.29
N MET A 92 -7.55 -2.17 -5.64
CA MET A 92 -7.68 -2.20 -4.18
C MET A 92 -8.04 -3.59 -3.64
N LEU A 93 -8.89 -4.34 -4.35
CA LEU A 93 -9.21 -5.72 -4.00
C LEU A 93 -8.01 -6.66 -4.19
N GLY A 94 -7.20 -6.42 -5.21
CA GLY A 94 -5.91 -7.08 -5.39
C GLY A 94 -5.01 -6.86 -4.18
N TRP A 95 -4.81 -5.60 -3.77
CA TRP A 95 -4.07 -5.27 -2.54
C TRP A 95 -4.63 -5.97 -1.31
N PHE A 96 -5.96 -6.03 -1.15
CA PHE A 96 -6.60 -6.76 -0.07
C PHE A 96 -6.22 -8.24 -0.07
N SER A 97 -6.28 -8.90 -1.23
CA SER A 97 -5.90 -10.31 -1.38
C SER A 97 -4.42 -10.56 -1.03
N TYR A 98 -3.51 -9.76 -1.60
CA TYR A 98 -2.08 -9.90 -1.34
C TYR A 98 -1.76 -9.76 0.14
N GLN A 99 -2.32 -8.77 0.82
CA GLN A 99 -2.07 -8.55 2.23
C GLN A 99 -2.68 -9.65 3.12
N CYS A 100 -3.84 -10.22 2.76
CA CYS A 100 -4.38 -11.39 3.45
C CYS A 100 -3.46 -12.61 3.32
N GLY A 101 -2.91 -12.87 2.12
CA GLY A 101 -1.97 -13.96 1.88
C GLY A 101 -0.68 -13.80 2.70
N TYR A 102 -0.07 -12.62 2.63
CA TYR A 102 1.13 -12.31 3.44
C TYR A 102 0.87 -12.38 4.95
N PHE A 103 -0.33 -12.00 5.40
CA PHE A 103 -0.70 -12.18 6.81
C PHE A 103 -0.69 -13.65 7.20
N GLY A 104 -1.30 -14.52 6.39
CA GLY A 104 -1.32 -15.96 6.64
C GLY A 104 0.06 -16.60 6.68
N GLU A 105 0.93 -16.25 5.74
CA GLU A 105 2.33 -16.69 5.71
C GLU A 105 3.11 -16.22 6.93
N THR A 106 2.93 -14.94 7.32
CA THR A 106 3.57 -14.37 8.50
C THR A 106 3.21 -15.11 9.77
N ILE A 107 1.92 -15.37 9.99
CA ILE A 107 1.43 -16.11 11.16
C ILE A 107 2.00 -17.52 11.17
N ALA A 108 2.00 -18.22 10.03
CA ALA A 108 2.52 -19.58 9.92
C ALA A 108 4.03 -19.66 10.21
N LEU A 109 4.78 -18.68 9.72
CA LEU A 109 6.23 -18.61 9.93
C LEU A 109 6.59 -18.32 11.40
N MET A 110 5.87 -17.42 12.05
CA MET A 110 6.17 -16.96 13.40
C MET A 110 5.61 -17.85 14.50
N LEU A 111 4.53 -18.57 14.23
CA LEU A 111 3.83 -19.44 15.18
C LEU A 111 3.60 -20.84 14.57
N PRO A 112 4.66 -21.60 14.26
CA PRO A 112 4.52 -22.88 13.60
C PRO A 112 3.89 -23.95 14.52
N GLY A 113 3.28 -24.97 13.91
CA GLY A 113 2.90 -26.20 14.62
C GLY A 113 1.46 -26.26 15.13
N HIS A 114 0.61 -25.26 14.87
CA HIS A 114 -0.80 -25.31 15.27
C HIS A 114 -1.73 -25.14 14.05
N PHE A 115 -2.88 -25.82 14.05
CA PHE A 115 -3.87 -25.75 12.96
C PHE A 115 -4.30 -24.32 12.62
N LEU A 116 -4.59 -23.49 13.65
CA LEU A 116 -5.04 -22.10 13.47
C LEU A 116 -3.96 -21.19 12.87
N THR A 117 -2.71 -21.56 12.95
CA THR A 117 -1.57 -20.82 12.40
C THR A 117 -1.08 -21.39 11.07
N SER A 118 -1.76 -22.43 10.52
CA SER A 118 -1.46 -22.87 9.16
C SER A 118 -1.74 -21.74 8.14
N PRO A 119 -0.96 -21.62 7.04
CA PRO A 119 -1.06 -20.49 6.12
C PRO A 119 -2.48 -20.23 5.63
N VAL A 120 -3.19 -21.28 5.23
CA VAL A 120 -4.57 -21.20 4.72
C VAL A 120 -5.53 -20.71 5.79
N VAL A 121 -5.50 -21.33 6.98
CA VAL A 121 -6.43 -20.96 8.07
C VAL A 121 -6.14 -19.55 8.58
N ALA A 122 -4.87 -19.19 8.71
CA ALA A 122 -4.46 -17.85 9.12
C ALA A 122 -4.85 -16.77 8.08
N THR A 123 -4.74 -17.06 6.78
CA THR A 123 -5.24 -16.18 5.71
C THR A 123 -6.75 -15.95 5.84
N ILE A 124 -7.53 -17.02 6.13
CA ILE A 124 -8.99 -16.91 6.25
C ILE A 124 -9.39 -16.04 7.45
N TRP A 125 -8.93 -16.37 8.66
CA TRP A 125 -9.34 -15.59 9.82
C TRP A 125 -8.74 -14.18 9.84
N GLY A 126 -7.53 -13.98 9.29
CA GLY A 126 -6.94 -12.67 9.10
C GLY A 126 -7.76 -11.80 8.13
N GLY A 127 -8.17 -12.35 6.99
CA GLY A 127 -9.05 -11.68 6.04
C GLY A 127 -10.41 -11.32 6.65
N LEU A 128 -11.02 -12.22 7.43
CA LEU A 128 -12.27 -11.94 8.15
C LEU A 128 -12.10 -10.85 9.22
N LEU A 129 -10.96 -10.84 9.93
CA LEU A 129 -10.64 -9.82 10.91
C LEU A 129 -10.52 -8.44 10.26
N MET A 130 -9.76 -8.32 9.17
CA MET A 130 -9.58 -7.07 8.41
C MET A 130 -10.89 -6.61 7.77
N MET A 131 -11.71 -7.56 7.27
CA MET A 131 -13.04 -7.27 6.73
C MET A 131 -13.98 -6.70 7.81
N SER A 132 -13.91 -7.16 9.05
CA SER A 132 -14.78 -6.71 10.13
C SER A 132 -14.66 -5.21 10.39
N THR A 133 -13.44 -4.67 10.43
CA THR A 133 -13.18 -3.23 10.61
C THR A 133 -13.55 -2.41 9.38
N ALA A 134 -13.32 -2.93 8.18
CA ALA A 134 -13.76 -2.28 6.93
C ALA A 134 -15.30 -2.14 6.86
N ILE A 135 -16.04 -3.11 7.36
CA ILE A 135 -17.52 -3.07 7.44
C ILE A 135 -17.98 -2.02 8.46
N VAL A 136 -17.40 -1.99 9.66
CA VAL A 136 -17.70 -0.99 10.69
C VAL A 136 -17.46 0.43 10.20
N GLY A 137 -16.40 0.63 9.41
CA GLY A 137 -16.13 1.85 8.65
C GLY A 137 -15.11 2.78 9.30
N TYR A 138 -15.06 4.02 8.79
CA TYR A 138 -13.99 4.99 8.96
C TYR A 138 -13.53 5.25 10.42
N LYS A 139 -14.45 5.29 11.38
CA LYS A 139 -14.08 5.59 12.79
C LYS A 139 -13.17 4.53 13.40
N GLY A 140 -13.50 3.25 13.18
CA GLY A 140 -12.68 2.13 13.70
C GLY A 140 -11.28 2.12 13.08
N MET A 141 -11.22 2.35 11.77
CA MET A 141 -9.97 2.41 11.02
C MET A 141 -9.04 3.53 11.52
N THR A 142 -9.58 4.73 11.80
CA THR A 142 -8.79 5.87 12.26
C THR A 142 -8.10 5.61 13.61
N TYR A 143 -8.80 5.03 14.59
CA TYR A 143 -8.19 4.75 15.90
C TYR A 143 -7.06 3.72 15.81
N LEU A 144 -7.24 2.70 15.00
CA LEU A 144 -6.22 1.66 14.79
C LEU A 144 -4.97 2.25 14.14
N SER A 145 -5.14 3.10 13.12
CA SER A 145 -4.06 3.76 12.40
C SER A 145 -3.26 4.74 13.24
N MET A 146 -3.91 5.44 14.18
CA MET A 146 -3.23 6.37 15.11
C MET A 146 -2.10 5.71 15.90
N VAL A 147 -2.29 4.44 16.27
CA VAL A 147 -1.31 3.67 17.04
C VAL A 147 -0.34 2.96 16.10
N ALA A 148 -0.83 2.39 15.02
CA ALA A 148 -0.02 1.56 14.13
C ALA A 148 0.99 2.36 13.29
N ALA A 149 0.64 3.54 12.76
CA ALA A 149 1.50 4.28 11.86
C ALA A 149 2.86 4.70 12.46
N PRO A 150 2.93 5.32 13.66
CA PRO A 150 4.22 5.64 14.28
C PRO A 150 5.04 4.40 14.66
N LEU A 151 4.37 3.32 15.09
CA LEU A 151 5.04 2.06 15.39
C LEU A 151 5.65 1.43 14.13
N LEU A 152 4.93 1.44 13.00
CA LEU A 152 5.42 0.93 11.72
C LEU A 152 6.63 1.72 11.22
N LEU A 153 6.60 3.05 11.31
CA LEU A 153 7.73 3.88 10.93
C LEU A 153 8.96 3.56 11.80
N GLY A 154 8.76 3.49 13.11
CA GLY A 154 9.81 3.09 14.05
C GLY A 154 10.39 1.70 13.71
N LEU A 155 9.53 0.73 13.36
CA LEU A 155 9.97 -0.60 12.95
C LEU A 155 10.77 -0.56 11.66
N CYS A 156 10.31 0.15 10.63
CA CYS A 156 11.03 0.24 9.36
C CYS A 156 12.46 0.75 9.56
N LEU A 157 12.63 1.80 10.37
CA LEU A 157 13.93 2.36 10.71
C LEU A 157 14.78 1.37 11.54
N TYR A 158 14.16 0.74 12.53
CA TYR A 158 14.85 -0.23 13.39
C TYR A 158 15.30 -1.46 12.59
N CYS A 159 14.46 -1.98 11.69
CA CYS A 159 14.82 -3.09 10.80
C CYS A 159 16.05 -2.76 9.93
N ALA A 160 16.06 -1.56 9.33
CA ALA A 160 17.19 -1.12 8.50
C ALA A 160 18.49 -1.00 9.32
N ILE A 161 18.41 -0.41 10.51
CA ILE A 161 19.55 -0.28 11.44
C ILE A 161 20.07 -1.66 11.85
N MET A 162 19.19 -2.56 12.24
CA MET A 162 19.54 -3.93 12.63
C MET A 162 20.18 -4.71 11.47
N ALA A 163 19.62 -4.62 10.26
CA ALA A 163 20.18 -5.26 9.09
C ALA A 163 21.62 -4.78 8.80
N ILE A 164 21.83 -3.47 8.83
CA ILE A 164 23.17 -2.87 8.62
C ILE A 164 24.14 -3.23 9.75
N SER A 165 23.70 -3.19 11.00
CA SER A 165 24.57 -3.48 12.16
C SER A 165 24.98 -4.95 12.24
N THR A 166 24.10 -5.86 11.82
CA THR A 166 24.32 -7.31 11.90
C THR A 166 25.15 -7.83 10.71
N THR A 167 24.81 -7.41 9.50
CA THR A 167 25.42 -7.92 8.26
C THR A 167 26.60 -7.06 7.79
N GLY A 168 26.60 -5.77 8.17
CA GLY A 168 27.52 -4.77 7.64
C GLY A 168 27.06 -4.21 6.27
N LEU A 169 27.51 -3.00 5.96
CA LEU A 169 27.08 -2.30 4.76
C LEU A 169 27.75 -2.90 3.49
N SER A 170 28.99 -3.37 3.58
CA SER A 170 29.74 -3.88 2.43
C SER A 170 29.10 -5.13 1.78
N PRO A 171 28.70 -6.18 2.52
CA PRO A 171 27.99 -7.32 1.95
C PRO A 171 26.62 -6.94 1.34
N ILE A 172 25.89 -6.01 1.97
CA ILE A 172 24.60 -5.53 1.49
C ILE A 172 24.74 -4.86 0.11
N ILE A 173 25.77 -4.02 -0.05
CA ILE A 173 26.05 -3.35 -1.32
C ILE A 173 26.54 -4.34 -2.39
N ALA A 174 27.35 -5.33 -2.00
CA ALA A 174 27.90 -6.32 -2.91
C ALA A 174 26.88 -7.36 -3.38
N HIS A 175 25.74 -7.49 -2.70
CA HIS A 175 24.74 -8.49 -3.03
C HIS A 175 24.08 -8.21 -4.39
N MET A 176 24.29 -9.10 -5.36
CA MET A 176 23.70 -9.02 -6.70
C MET A 176 22.51 -10.00 -6.81
N PRO A 177 21.43 -9.59 -7.48
CA PRO A 177 20.32 -10.49 -7.77
C PRO A 177 20.70 -11.53 -8.84
N ASP A 178 20.11 -12.72 -8.77
CA ASP A 178 20.33 -13.79 -9.75
C ASP A 178 19.85 -13.41 -11.17
N ASN A 179 18.75 -12.68 -11.25
CA ASN A 179 18.13 -12.23 -12.49
C ASN A 179 17.91 -10.70 -12.45
N PRO A 180 18.94 -9.89 -12.75
CA PRO A 180 18.81 -8.45 -12.65
C PRO A 180 17.87 -7.90 -13.72
N ALA A 181 16.91 -7.06 -13.28
CA ALA A 181 16.02 -6.34 -14.18
C ALA A 181 16.58 -4.95 -14.54
N THR A 182 15.94 -4.27 -15.49
CA THR A 182 16.31 -2.90 -15.84
C THR A 182 15.88 -1.90 -14.77
N ILE A 183 16.54 -0.76 -14.68
CA ILE A 183 16.18 0.32 -13.75
C ILE A 183 14.72 0.80 -13.99
N GLY A 184 14.26 0.79 -15.25
CA GLY A 184 12.87 1.10 -15.60
C GLY A 184 11.88 0.13 -14.95
N THR A 185 12.20 -1.16 -14.92
CA THR A 185 11.40 -2.18 -14.21
C THR A 185 11.37 -1.89 -12.71
N GLY A 186 12.52 -1.56 -12.12
CA GLY A 186 12.59 -1.20 -10.70
C GLY A 186 11.72 0.02 -10.36
N ILE A 187 11.79 1.08 -11.17
CA ILE A 187 10.92 2.26 -11.00
C ILE A 187 9.44 1.88 -11.12
N THR A 188 9.08 1.03 -12.08
CA THR A 188 7.70 0.57 -12.28
C THR A 188 7.18 -0.21 -11.07
N ILE A 189 8.00 -1.08 -10.47
CA ILE A 189 7.67 -1.81 -9.24
C ILE A 189 7.39 -0.83 -8.09
N VAL A 190 8.27 0.15 -7.87
CA VAL A 190 8.10 1.15 -6.80
C VAL A 190 6.86 2.01 -7.04
N VAL A 191 6.65 2.49 -8.27
CA VAL A 191 5.45 3.24 -8.65
C VAL A 191 4.21 2.38 -8.42
N GLY A 192 4.22 1.11 -8.84
CA GLY A 192 3.13 0.16 -8.60
C GLY A 192 2.76 0.01 -7.13
N GLY A 193 3.75 0.12 -6.23
CA GLY A 193 3.56 0.00 -4.79
C GLY A 193 2.60 1.02 -4.17
N TRP A 194 2.38 2.18 -4.79
CA TRP A 194 1.46 3.18 -4.27
C TRP A 194 0.66 3.95 -5.32
N ILE A 195 0.77 3.65 -6.59
CA ILE A 195 0.11 4.37 -7.69
C ILE A 195 -1.40 4.46 -7.53
N THR A 196 -2.04 3.40 -7.02
CA THR A 196 -3.49 3.41 -6.77
C THR A 196 -3.86 4.49 -5.75
N GLY A 197 -3.04 4.66 -4.72
CA GLY A 197 -3.17 5.75 -3.74
C GLY A 197 -3.00 7.14 -4.38
N ALA A 198 -2.01 7.29 -5.26
CA ALA A 198 -1.75 8.54 -5.97
C ALA A 198 -2.92 8.94 -6.88
N VAL A 199 -3.53 7.99 -7.60
CA VAL A 199 -4.71 8.26 -8.45
C VAL A 199 -5.96 8.52 -7.61
N LEU A 200 -6.13 7.84 -6.48
CA LEU A 200 -7.24 8.02 -5.54
C LEU A 200 -7.03 9.18 -4.55
N GLN A 201 -5.95 9.94 -4.67
CA GLN A 201 -5.65 11.06 -3.76
C GLN A 201 -6.79 12.08 -3.64
N PRO A 202 -7.58 12.41 -4.69
CA PRO A 202 -8.75 13.27 -4.58
C PRO A 202 -9.79 12.82 -3.55
N ASP A 203 -9.95 11.51 -3.33
CA ASP A 203 -10.92 10.98 -2.37
C ASP A 203 -10.62 11.39 -0.92
N ILE A 204 -9.36 11.67 -0.63
CA ILE A 204 -8.87 12.12 0.67
C ILE A 204 -8.69 13.63 0.67
N SER A 205 -8.00 14.16 -0.34
CA SER A 205 -7.63 15.57 -0.40
C SER A 205 -8.82 16.53 -0.57
N ARG A 206 -9.99 16.04 -1.00
CA ARG A 206 -11.23 16.82 -1.02
C ARG A 206 -11.63 17.40 0.35
N TYR A 207 -11.04 16.90 1.43
CA TYR A 207 -11.20 17.41 2.80
C TYR A 207 -10.03 18.30 3.24
N ALA A 208 -8.99 18.47 2.42
CA ALA A 208 -7.86 19.35 2.71
C ALA A 208 -8.25 20.82 2.59
N ARG A 209 -7.60 21.69 3.36
CA ARG A 209 -7.87 23.13 3.36
C ARG A 209 -7.38 23.83 2.10
N SER A 210 -6.28 23.34 1.52
CA SER A 210 -5.65 23.94 0.36
C SER A 210 -4.89 22.91 -0.48
N LYS A 211 -4.56 23.29 -1.72
CA LYS A 211 -3.64 22.51 -2.57
C LYS A 211 -2.27 22.37 -1.92
N MET A 212 -1.79 23.39 -1.19
CA MET A 212 -0.50 23.38 -0.51
C MET A 212 -0.49 22.36 0.62
N ASP A 213 -1.54 22.31 1.46
CA ASP A 213 -1.65 21.35 2.55
C ASP A 213 -1.64 19.91 2.02
N ASN A 214 -2.36 19.65 0.91
CA ASN A 214 -2.30 18.37 0.23
C ASN A 214 -0.85 18.04 -0.23
N SER A 215 -0.19 19.00 -0.90
CA SER A 215 1.16 18.74 -1.46
C SER A 215 2.19 18.50 -0.36
N VAL A 216 2.15 19.27 0.73
CA VAL A 216 3.03 19.06 1.89
C VAL A 216 2.77 17.68 2.51
N GLY A 217 1.51 17.32 2.72
CA GLY A 217 1.15 16.00 3.24
C GLY A 217 1.64 14.86 2.34
N VAL A 218 1.48 14.99 1.02
CA VAL A 218 1.97 14.03 0.02
C VAL A 218 3.49 13.91 0.05
N ILE A 219 4.23 15.02 0.08
CA ILE A 219 5.70 15.00 0.11
C ILE A 219 6.20 14.27 1.36
N VAL A 220 5.63 14.57 2.53
CA VAL A 220 5.96 13.87 3.79
C VAL A 220 5.63 12.38 3.68
N ALA A 221 4.45 12.04 3.16
CA ALA A 221 4.04 10.65 2.98
C ALA A 221 4.99 9.90 2.02
N MET A 222 5.42 10.51 0.93
CA MET A 222 6.34 9.89 -0.03
C MET A 222 7.76 9.77 0.50
N PHE A 223 8.21 10.67 1.35
CA PHE A 223 9.47 10.49 2.07
C PHE A 223 9.42 9.27 2.99
N VAL A 224 8.34 9.11 3.75
CA VAL A 224 8.14 7.95 4.63
C VAL A 224 8.01 6.66 3.81
N PHE A 225 7.27 6.70 2.69
CA PHE A 225 7.15 5.60 1.75
C PHE A 225 8.52 5.17 1.19
N ALA A 226 9.36 6.13 0.77
CA ALA A 226 10.71 5.84 0.28
C ALA A 226 11.58 5.21 1.37
N ALA A 227 11.54 5.74 2.60
CA ALA A 227 12.29 5.20 3.74
C ALA A 227 11.86 3.78 4.10
N ALA A 228 10.56 3.48 4.10
CA ALA A 228 10.04 2.15 4.38
C ALA A 228 10.39 1.14 3.25
N ASN A 229 10.27 1.54 1.97
CA ASN A 229 10.76 0.73 0.85
C ASN A 229 12.25 0.42 0.98
N TRP A 230 13.05 1.44 1.27
CA TRP A 230 14.49 1.26 1.45
C TRP A 230 14.81 0.35 2.63
N GLY A 231 14.05 0.44 3.73
CA GLY A 231 14.16 -0.48 4.87
C GLY A 231 13.91 -1.94 4.47
N GLY A 232 12.83 -2.22 3.76
CA GLY A 232 12.53 -3.55 3.23
C GLY A 232 13.59 -4.06 2.25
N PHE A 233 14.06 -3.18 1.37
CA PHE A 233 15.13 -3.46 0.41
C PHE A 233 16.44 -3.84 1.09
N VAL A 234 16.86 -3.10 2.12
CA VAL A 234 18.08 -3.35 2.89
C VAL A 234 17.97 -4.66 3.68
N VAL A 235 16.83 -4.91 4.33
CA VAL A 235 16.61 -6.17 5.07
C VAL A 235 16.72 -7.37 4.12
N ALA A 236 16.05 -7.32 2.97
CA ALA A 236 16.10 -8.42 1.99
C ALA A 236 17.53 -8.65 1.47
N LYS A 237 18.27 -7.59 1.17
CA LYS A 237 19.69 -7.69 0.77
C LYS A 237 20.59 -8.23 1.88
N ALA A 238 20.34 -7.87 3.13
CA ALA A 238 21.13 -8.30 4.28
C ALA A 238 20.91 -9.78 4.62
N THR A 239 19.69 -10.27 4.44
CA THR A 239 19.29 -11.63 4.84
C THR A 239 19.20 -12.61 3.67
N ASN A 240 19.38 -12.12 2.45
CA ASN A 240 19.19 -12.90 1.22
C ASN A 240 17.81 -13.59 1.16
N SER A 241 16.79 -12.92 1.69
CA SER A 241 15.42 -13.44 1.68
C SER A 241 14.48 -12.40 1.05
N ALA A 242 13.73 -12.88 0.06
CA ALA A 242 12.65 -12.12 -0.57
C ALA A 242 11.46 -11.91 0.38
N ASN A 243 11.26 -12.84 1.30
CA ASN A 243 10.21 -12.71 2.30
C ASN A 243 10.70 -11.86 3.46
N ILE A 244 10.15 -10.64 3.57
CA ILE A 244 10.53 -9.69 4.61
C ILE A 244 10.39 -10.26 6.02
N MET A 245 9.43 -11.17 6.24
CA MET A 245 9.20 -11.78 7.55
C MET A 245 10.26 -12.80 7.91
N GLU A 246 10.71 -13.59 6.94
CA GLU A 246 11.85 -14.48 7.10
C GLU A 246 13.10 -13.65 7.42
N GLY A 247 13.33 -12.57 6.67
CA GLY A 247 14.42 -11.64 6.94
C GLY A 247 14.37 -11.05 8.36
N LEU A 248 13.21 -10.63 8.83
CA LEU A 248 13.03 -10.12 10.20
C LEU A 248 13.26 -11.21 11.26
N SER A 249 12.86 -12.46 10.97
CA SER A 249 13.13 -13.60 11.85
C SER A 249 14.62 -13.91 11.96
N ILE A 250 15.35 -13.88 10.85
CA ILE A 250 16.81 -14.05 10.80
C ILE A 250 17.52 -12.97 11.63
N LEU A 251 17.01 -11.74 11.60
CA LEU A 251 17.52 -10.63 12.41
C LEU A 251 17.12 -10.67 13.90
N GLY A 252 16.45 -11.75 14.35
CA GLY A 252 16.05 -11.94 15.76
C GLY A 252 14.85 -11.08 16.20
N MET A 253 14.09 -10.53 15.27
CA MET A 253 12.97 -9.61 15.55
C MET A 253 11.59 -10.30 15.64
N GLY A 254 11.53 -11.61 15.91
CA GLY A 254 10.34 -12.45 15.76
C GLY A 254 9.04 -11.89 16.36
N VAL A 255 8.88 -11.86 17.69
CA VAL A 255 7.60 -11.49 18.33
C VAL A 255 7.24 -10.01 18.13
N LEU A 256 8.20 -9.10 18.23
CA LEU A 256 7.96 -7.67 18.03
C LEU A 256 7.60 -7.38 16.57
N GLY A 257 8.33 -8.00 15.64
CA GLY A 257 8.03 -7.95 14.21
C GLY A 257 6.62 -8.46 13.90
N LEU A 258 6.22 -9.58 14.50
CA LEU A 258 4.88 -10.15 14.33
C LEU A 258 3.76 -9.17 14.73
N LEU A 259 3.85 -8.57 15.91
CA LEU A 259 2.83 -7.62 16.39
C LEU A 259 2.67 -6.44 15.44
N ILE A 260 3.78 -5.88 14.98
CA ILE A 260 3.77 -4.70 14.13
C ILE A 260 3.30 -5.04 12.72
N VAL A 261 3.69 -6.21 12.21
CA VAL A 261 3.20 -6.69 10.91
C VAL A 261 1.69 -6.94 10.94
N VAL A 262 1.19 -7.61 11.98
CA VAL A 262 -0.26 -7.86 12.12
C VAL A 262 -1.03 -6.54 12.16
N LEU A 263 -0.62 -5.59 13.00
CA LEU A 263 -1.27 -4.28 13.09
C LEU A 263 -1.15 -3.49 11.78
N GLY A 264 0.02 -3.49 11.16
CA GLY A 264 0.25 -2.76 9.91
C GLY A 264 -0.49 -3.32 8.72
N GLN A 265 -0.63 -4.63 8.63
CA GLN A 265 -1.46 -5.24 7.58
C GLN A 265 -2.94 -5.02 7.83
N TRP A 266 -3.38 -5.11 9.07
CA TRP A 266 -4.77 -4.86 9.42
C TRP A 266 -5.20 -3.43 9.05
N THR A 267 -4.45 -2.42 9.49
CA THR A 267 -4.78 -1.00 9.25
C THR A 267 -4.75 -0.60 7.78
N SER A 268 -3.82 -1.14 7.00
CA SER A 268 -3.75 -0.83 5.58
C SER A 268 -4.79 -1.61 4.76
N ASN A 269 -5.11 -2.82 5.18
CA ASN A 269 -5.96 -3.71 4.40
C ASN A 269 -7.46 -3.44 4.56
N ASP A 270 -7.89 -2.99 5.74
CA ASP A 270 -9.27 -2.51 5.92
C ASP A 270 -9.56 -1.27 5.05
N ASN A 271 -8.58 -0.38 4.86
CA ASN A 271 -8.65 0.76 3.93
C ASN A 271 -8.80 0.32 2.47
N ASN A 272 -8.09 -0.74 2.06
CA ASN A 272 -8.18 -1.27 0.70
C ASN A 272 -9.59 -1.77 0.40
N LEU A 273 -10.15 -2.60 1.28
CA LEU A 273 -11.50 -3.14 1.12
C LEU A 273 -12.58 -2.04 1.18
N TYR A 274 -12.44 -1.08 2.08
CA TYR A 274 -13.33 0.07 2.18
C TYR A 274 -13.34 0.91 0.89
N SER A 275 -12.17 1.23 0.36
CA SER A 275 -12.01 2.02 -0.87
C SER A 275 -12.56 1.28 -2.10
N ALA A 276 -12.34 -0.04 -2.18
CA ALA A 276 -12.90 -0.88 -3.23
C ALA A 276 -14.44 -0.90 -3.19
N ALA A 277 -15.02 -1.05 -1.99
CA ALA A 277 -16.46 -1.01 -1.83
C ALA A 277 -17.06 0.33 -2.28
N LEU A 278 -16.41 1.45 -1.94
CA LEU A 278 -16.83 2.78 -2.41
C LEU A 278 -16.76 2.89 -3.94
N ALA A 279 -15.71 2.38 -4.57
CA ALA A 279 -15.58 2.39 -6.03
C ALA A 279 -16.75 1.62 -6.70
N ILE A 280 -17.12 0.46 -6.18
CA ILE A 280 -18.24 -0.35 -6.70
C ILE A 280 -19.59 0.38 -6.52
N ILE A 281 -19.82 1.00 -5.36
CA ILE A 281 -21.06 1.73 -5.08
C ILE A 281 -21.19 2.95 -6.00
N ASN A 282 -20.09 3.61 -6.33
CA ASN A 282 -20.11 4.74 -7.27
C ASN A 282 -20.55 4.31 -8.69
N ILE A 283 -20.27 3.07 -9.09
CA ILE A 283 -20.72 2.52 -10.38
C ILE A 283 -22.22 2.20 -10.34
N LYS A 284 -22.70 1.60 -9.24
CA LYS A 284 -24.10 1.24 -9.05
C LYS A 284 -24.64 1.79 -7.74
N PRO A 285 -25.12 3.04 -7.72
CA PRO A 285 -25.71 3.66 -6.53
C PRO A 285 -26.91 2.88 -6.00
N GLY A 286 -27.07 2.90 -4.67
CA GLY A 286 -28.19 2.20 -4.00
C GLY A 286 -27.86 0.82 -3.43
N ILE A 287 -26.69 0.27 -3.70
CA ILE A 287 -26.24 -0.97 -3.03
C ILE A 287 -25.70 -0.62 -1.63
N ASN A 288 -26.04 -1.44 -0.67
CA ASN A 288 -25.55 -1.28 0.71
C ASN A 288 -24.02 -1.55 0.78
N LYS A 289 -23.27 -0.56 1.27
CA LYS A 289 -21.81 -0.63 1.42
C LYS A 289 -21.36 -1.85 2.22
N HIS A 290 -22.03 -2.15 3.31
CA HIS A 290 -21.68 -3.28 4.19
C HIS A 290 -21.78 -4.63 3.45
N ILE A 291 -22.79 -4.79 2.60
CA ILE A 291 -22.95 -6.00 1.77
C ILE A 291 -21.83 -6.09 0.74
N VAL A 292 -21.51 -4.99 0.05
CA VAL A 292 -20.42 -4.97 -0.92
C VAL A 292 -19.09 -5.30 -0.26
N SER A 293 -18.77 -4.68 0.88
CA SER A 293 -17.54 -4.97 1.63
C SER A 293 -17.47 -6.44 2.06
N ALA A 294 -18.58 -7.00 2.57
CA ALA A 294 -18.62 -8.41 3.00
C ALA A 294 -18.41 -9.37 1.81
N VAL A 295 -19.14 -9.18 0.73
CA VAL A 295 -19.03 -10.04 -0.47
C VAL A 295 -17.63 -9.97 -1.08
N CYS A 296 -17.10 -8.76 -1.29
CA CYS A 296 -15.74 -8.58 -1.80
C CYS A 296 -14.70 -9.15 -0.83
N GLY A 297 -14.85 -8.89 0.47
CA GLY A 297 -13.94 -9.42 1.49
C GLY A 297 -13.85 -10.94 1.46
N VAL A 298 -14.99 -11.64 1.39
CA VAL A 298 -15.02 -13.11 1.29
C VAL A 298 -14.38 -13.61 -0.01
N ILE A 299 -14.76 -13.06 -1.16
CA ILE A 299 -14.23 -13.49 -2.47
C ILE A 299 -12.72 -13.29 -2.53
N PHE A 300 -12.21 -12.14 -2.11
CA PHE A 300 -10.80 -11.82 -2.21
C PHE A 300 -9.95 -12.43 -1.08
N THR A 301 -10.55 -12.79 0.06
CA THR A 301 -9.91 -13.69 1.03
C THR A 301 -9.77 -15.11 0.46
N ALA A 302 -10.79 -15.62 -0.23
CA ALA A 302 -10.70 -16.91 -0.93
C ALA A 302 -9.62 -16.89 -2.02
N LEU A 303 -9.51 -15.80 -2.77
CA LEU A 303 -8.42 -15.62 -3.74
C LEU A 303 -7.04 -15.58 -3.06
N ALA A 304 -6.91 -14.98 -1.88
CA ALA A 304 -5.65 -14.98 -1.12
C ALA A 304 -5.19 -16.39 -0.76
N VAL A 305 -6.11 -17.30 -0.44
CA VAL A 305 -5.80 -18.70 -0.13
C VAL A 305 -5.16 -19.46 -1.30
N THR A 306 -5.37 -19.00 -2.55
CA THR A 306 -4.76 -19.64 -3.73
C THR A 306 -3.26 -19.36 -3.91
N GLY A 307 -2.64 -18.57 -3.03
CA GLY A 307 -1.22 -18.23 -3.11
C GLY A 307 -0.92 -17.07 -4.07
N ILE A 308 -1.86 -16.16 -4.29
CA ILE A 308 -1.68 -15.01 -5.19
C ILE A 308 -0.45 -14.16 -4.82
N GLN A 309 -0.06 -14.12 -3.55
CA GLN A 309 1.09 -13.37 -3.05
C GLN A 309 2.41 -13.77 -3.73
N ASN A 310 2.53 -14.99 -4.25
CA ASN A 310 3.70 -15.43 -5.00
C ASN A 310 3.90 -14.71 -6.35
N HIS A 311 2.90 -13.96 -6.81
CA HIS A 311 2.94 -13.17 -8.05
C HIS A 311 3.03 -11.66 -7.80
N PHE A 312 3.53 -11.25 -6.64
CA PHE A 312 3.50 -9.85 -6.17
C PHE A 312 4.24 -8.89 -7.11
N VAL A 313 5.44 -9.23 -7.59
CA VAL A 313 6.21 -8.40 -8.54
C VAL A 313 5.42 -8.14 -9.83
N GLY A 314 4.76 -9.17 -10.36
CA GLY A 314 3.90 -9.03 -11.54
C GLY A 314 2.73 -8.09 -11.30
N PHE A 315 2.10 -8.17 -10.13
CA PHE A 315 1.02 -7.28 -9.73
C PHE A 315 1.49 -5.82 -9.62
N LEU A 316 2.61 -5.57 -8.95
CA LEU A 316 3.18 -4.22 -8.85
C LEU A 316 3.53 -3.65 -10.23
N SER A 317 4.13 -4.46 -11.10
CA SER A 317 4.48 -4.07 -12.46
C SER A 317 3.23 -3.72 -13.29
N ALA A 318 2.16 -4.50 -13.15
CA ALA A 318 0.89 -4.22 -13.79
C ALA A 318 0.29 -2.89 -13.29
N LEU A 319 0.23 -2.67 -11.96
CA LEU A 319 -0.27 -1.41 -11.42
C LEU A 319 0.58 -0.22 -11.88
N GLY A 320 1.91 -0.33 -11.83
CA GLY A 320 2.84 0.72 -12.24
C GLY A 320 2.79 1.03 -13.74
N THR A 321 2.27 0.13 -14.56
CA THR A 321 2.11 0.32 -16.00
C THR A 321 0.75 0.90 -16.36
N PHE A 322 -0.34 0.36 -15.80
CA PHE A 322 -1.71 0.68 -16.26
C PHE A 322 -2.37 1.85 -15.51
N LEU A 323 -1.97 2.15 -14.28
CA LEU A 323 -2.63 3.19 -13.50
C LEU A 323 -2.08 4.62 -13.70
N PRO A 324 -0.78 4.84 -13.93
CA PRO A 324 -0.25 6.19 -14.13
C PRO A 324 -0.95 6.98 -15.23
N PRO A 325 -1.30 6.39 -16.40
CA PRO A 325 -2.04 7.10 -17.45
C PRO A 325 -3.39 7.66 -16.99
N ILE A 326 -4.09 6.97 -16.08
CA ILE A 326 -5.37 7.45 -15.54
C ILE A 326 -5.14 8.75 -14.74
N GLY A 327 -4.16 8.73 -13.84
CA GLY A 327 -3.81 9.92 -13.06
C GLY A 327 -3.28 11.06 -13.92
N ALA A 328 -2.47 10.75 -14.93
CA ALA A 328 -1.95 11.74 -15.88
C ALA A 328 -3.07 12.42 -16.67
N VAL A 329 -4.04 11.65 -17.19
CA VAL A 329 -5.20 12.22 -17.91
C VAL A 329 -6.01 13.15 -17.00
N LEU A 330 -6.27 12.75 -15.74
CA LEU A 330 -6.96 13.61 -14.76
C LEU A 330 -6.21 14.92 -14.52
N ALA A 331 -4.88 14.86 -14.41
CA ALA A 331 -4.06 16.04 -14.20
C ALA A 331 -4.03 16.96 -15.43
N VAL A 332 -3.81 16.39 -16.62
CA VAL A 332 -3.75 17.15 -17.88
C VAL A 332 -5.08 17.85 -18.16
N ASP A 333 -6.20 17.14 -18.07
CA ASP A 333 -7.54 17.70 -18.32
C ASP A 333 -7.88 18.89 -17.39
N TYR A 334 -7.32 18.89 -16.19
CA TYR A 334 -7.62 19.95 -15.22
C TYR A 334 -6.66 21.15 -15.30
N TYR A 335 -5.37 20.92 -15.57
CA TYR A 335 -4.34 21.97 -15.50
C TYR A 335 -3.99 22.59 -16.86
N LEU A 336 -4.31 21.92 -17.96
CA LEU A 336 -4.05 22.38 -19.35
C LEU A 336 -5.33 22.62 -20.12
#